data_b27a10276a4d26ba917be28c4ff15dcf
#
_entry.id   b27a10276a4d26ba917be28c4ff15dcf
#
_cell.length_a   1.000
_cell.length_b   1.000
_cell.length_c   1.000
_cell.angle_alpha   90.00
_cell.angle_beta   90.00
_cell.angle_gamma   90.00
#
_symmetry.space_group_name_H-M   'P 1'
#
loop_
_entity.id
_entity.type
_entity.pdbx_description
1 polymer ?
#
loop_
_entity_poly.entity_id
_entity_poly.type
_entity_poly.pdbx_seq_one_letter_code
_entity_poly.pdbx_strand_id
1 'polypeptide(L)'
;MIRFVICAGSQAEAQAWSRLHDVPQQQCTYASSARTIEGMRDFAVVRLRGFFDRPDREDIEACLQRNERKRTSPLAELRGDGA
;
A
#
# COMPACT_ATOMS: atom_id res chain seq x y z
N MET A 1 -15.74 3.09 2.58
CA MET A 1 -14.64 3.15 3.56
C MET A 1 -13.33 2.83 2.85
N ILE A 2 -12.34 3.70 2.99
CA ILE A 2 -11.05 3.51 2.33
C ILE A 2 -10.17 2.59 3.16
N ARG A 3 -9.58 1.61 2.51
CA ARG A 3 -8.61 0.75 3.15
C ARG A 3 -7.21 1.22 2.80
N PHE A 4 -6.31 1.19 3.77
CA PHE A 4 -4.93 1.59 3.57
C PHE A 4 -4.01 0.38 3.62
N VAL A 5 -3.12 0.29 2.64
CA VAL A 5 -2.02 -0.68 2.67
C VAL A 5 -0.78 0.08 3.11
N ILE A 6 -0.23 -0.28 4.24
CA ILE A 6 0.90 0.41 4.82
C ILE A 6 2.18 -0.37 4.52
N CYS A 7 3.00 0.20 3.68
CA CYS A 7 4.32 -0.37 3.36
C CYS A 7 5.32 0.23 4.32
N ALA A 8 5.84 -0.60 5.22
CA ALA A 8 6.72 -0.16 6.28
C ALA A 8 7.80 -1.20 6.52
N GLY A 9 8.82 -0.83 7.26
CA GLY A 9 9.89 -1.73 7.61
C GLY A 9 9.50 -2.74 8.68
N SER A 10 8.47 -2.41 9.46
CA SER A 10 7.99 -3.28 10.52
C SER A 10 6.55 -2.96 10.82
N GLN A 11 5.89 -3.89 11.51
CA GLN A 11 4.52 -3.66 11.93
C GLN A 11 4.43 -2.49 12.91
N ALA A 12 5.44 -2.32 13.75
CA ALA A 12 5.46 -1.22 14.70
C ALA A 12 5.46 0.13 13.97
N GLU A 13 6.21 0.24 12.89
CA GLU A 13 6.22 1.46 12.08
C GLU A 13 4.84 1.72 11.47
N ALA A 14 4.20 0.68 10.96
CA ALA A 14 2.88 0.83 10.38
C ALA A 14 1.85 1.28 11.43
N GLN A 15 1.93 0.71 12.62
CA GLN A 15 1.02 1.09 13.71
C GLN A 15 1.25 2.52 14.16
N ALA A 16 2.51 2.94 14.20
CA ALA A 16 2.84 4.31 14.57
C ALA A 16 2.23 5.30 13.57
N TRP A 17 2.28 4.97 12.29
CA TRP A 17 1.66 5.81 11.27
C TRP A 17 0.15 5.93 11.49
N SER A 18 -0.52 4.81 11.75
CA SER A 18 -1.97 4.83 11.91
C SER A 18 -2.39 5.67 13.13
N ARG A 19 -1.61 5.62 14.21
CA ARG A 19 -1.89 6.44 15.38
C ARG A 19 -1.64 7.91 15.10
N LEU A 20 -0.56 8.22 14.42
CA LEU A 20 -0.20 9.60 14.12
C LEU A 20 -1.26 10.28 13.27
N HIS A 21 -1.84 9.55 12.34
CA HIS A 21 -2.84 10.09 11.43
C HIS A 21 -4.27 9.79 11.86
N ASP A 22 -4.43 9.21 13.04
CA ASP A 22 -5.74 8.93 13.62
C ASP A 22 -6.61 8.07 12.70
N VAL A 23 -5.98 7.06 12.07
CA VAL A 23 -6.65 6.13 11.19
C VAL A 23 -6.91 4.84 11.96
N PRO A 24 -8.17 4.34 11.99
CA PRO A 24 -8.46 3.09 12.68
C PRO A 24 -7.66 1.94 12.10
N GLN A 25 -7.12 1.11 12.98
CA GLN A 25 -6.32 -0.03 12.55
C GLN A 25 -7.11 -1.01 11.68
N GLN A 26 -8.41 -1.04 11.85
CA GLN A 26 -9.29 -1.88 11.03
C GLN A 26 -9.24 -1.50 9.57
N GLN A 27 -8.89 -0.27 9.27
CA GLN A 27 -8.75 0.21 7.91
C GLN A 27 -7.33 0.08 7.37
N CYS A 28 -6.41 -0.37 8.19
CA CYS A 28 -5.01 -0.47 7.82
C CYS A 28 -4.58 -1.92 7.68
N THR A 29 -3.84 -2.19 6.63
CA THR A 29 -3.22 -3.50 6.42
C THR A 29 -1.72 -3.29 6.28
N TYR A 30 -0.96 -3.85 7.20
CA TYR A 30 0.49 -3.80 7.07
C TYR A 30 0.93 -4.81 6.00
N ALA A 31 1.68 -4.33 5.02
CA ALA A 31 2.19 -5.17 3.94
C ALA A 31 3.40 -5.97 4.44
N SER A 32 3.13 -7.04 5.18
CA SER A 32 4.19 -7.88 5.72
C SER A 32 4.86 -8.70 4.63
N SER A 33 4.15 -8.96 3.54
CA SER A 33 4.69 -9.64 2.37
C SER A 33 3.80 -9.33 1.19
N ALA A 34 4.27 -9.65 -0.03
CA ALA A 34 3.45 -9.48 -1.22
C ALA A 34 2.17 -10.31 -1.13
N ARG A 35 2.24 -11.43 -0.46
CA ARG A 35 1.10 -12.32 -0.28
C ARG A 35 -0.04 -11.67 0.50
N THR A 36 0.31 -10.84 1.47
CA THR A 36 -0.67 -10.17 2.31
C THR A 36 -1.61 -9.28 1.51
N ILE A 37 -1.09 -8.65 0.46
CA ILE A 37 -1.85 -7.70 -0.34
C ILE A 37 -2.32 -8.30 -1.66
N GLU A 38 -2.01 -9.55 -1.91
CA GLU A 38 -2.44 -10.22 -3.13
C GLU A 38 -3.96 -10.30 -3.15
N GLY A 39 -4.55 -9.84 -4.24
CA GLY A 39 -6.01 -9.87 -4.39
C GLY A 39 -6.75 -8.70 -3.78
N MET A 40 -6.08 -7.84 -3.03
CA MET A 40 -6.74 -6.66 -2.48
C MET A 40 -7.10 -5.67 -3.58
N ARG A 41 -8.22 -4.96 -3.37
CA ARG A 41 -8.72 -3.96 -4.30
C ARG A 41 -9.13 -2.70 -3.55
N ASP A 42 -9.16 -1.59 -4.26
CA ASP A 42 -9.72 -0.34 -3.75
C ASP A 42 -9.06 0.10 -2.45
N PHE A 43 -7.75 0.23 -2.49
CA PHE A 43 -6.99 0.67 -1.33
C PHE A 43 -6.06 1.82 -1.70
N ALA A 44 -5.69 2.59 -0.69
CA ALA A 44 -4.66 3.59 -0.81
C ALA A 44 -3.35 3.02 -0.28
N VAL A 45 -2.25 3.42 -0.90
CA VAL A 45 -0.94 2.90 -0.52
C VAL A 45 -0.17 3.98 0.23
N VAL A 46 0.38 3.60 1.37
CA VAL A 46 1.25 4.45 2.17
C VAL A 46 2.62 3.80 2.22
N ARG A 47 3.65 4.53 1.81
CA ARG A 47 5.03 4.03 1.83
C ARG A 47 5.80 4.79 2.88
N LEU A 48 6.26 4.07 3.90
CA LEU A 48 7.02 4.66 4.98
C LEU A 48 8.50 4.38 4.77
N ARG A 49 9.32 5.09 5.52
CA ARG A 49 10.77 5.09 5.31
C ARG A 49 11.38 3.70 5.38
N GLY A 50 11.01 2.91 6.38
CA GLY A 50 11.58 1.59 6.58
C GLY A 50 11.27 0.61 5.47
N PHE A 51 10.23 0.87 4.69
CA PHE A 51 9.87 0.02 3.57
C PHE A 51 11.00 -0.07 2.53
N PHE A 52 11.68 1.03 2.31
CA PHE A 52 12.69 1.10 1.25
C PHE A 52 13.95 0.29 1.56
N ASP A 53 14.11 -0.12 2.81
CA ASP A 53 15.25 -0.95 3.22
C ASP A 53 14.92 -2.45 3.20
N ARG A 54 13.70 -2.81 2.84
CA ARG A 54 13.28 -4.20 2.86
C ARG A 54 13.80 -4.95 1.64
N PRO A 55 14.25 -6.21 1.84
CA PRO A 55 14.71 -7.03 0.71
C PRO A 55 13.58 -7.44 -0.22
N ASP A 56 12.34 -7.52 0.27
CA ASP A 56 11.19 -7.93 -0.54
C ASP A 56 10.42 -6.75 -1.10
N ARG A 57 10.99 -5.56 -1.05
CA ARG A 57 10.32 -4.35 -1.52
C ARG A 57 9.84 -4.48 -2.96
N GLU A 58 10.67 -5.01 -3.82
CA GLU A 58 10.33 -5.12 -5.24
C GLU A 58 9.17 -6.06 -5.47
N ASP A 59 9.08 -7.14 -4.71
CA ASP A 59 7.96 -8.07 -4.82
C ASP A 59 6.66 -7.40 -4.40
N ILE A 60 6.69 -6.62 -3.34
CA ILE A 60 5.53 -5.90 -2.87
C ILE A 60 5.10 -4.85 -3.90
N GLU A 61 6.06 -4.10 -4.44
CA GLU A 61 5.74 -3.10 -5.45
C GLU A 61 5.14 -3.73 -6.69
N ALA A 62 5.66 -4.85 -7.13
CA ALA A 62 5.11 -5.55 -8.30
C ALA A 62 3.67 -5.99 -8.04
N CYS A 63 3.39 -6.46 -6.83
CA CYS A 63 2.04 -6.85 -6.45
C CYS A 63 1.10 -5.65 -6.43
N LEU A 64 1.56 -4.53 -5.90
CA LEU A 64 0.77 -3.30 -5.89
C LEU A 64 0.44 -2.84 -7.30
N GLN A 65 1.42 -2.89 -8.20
CA GLN A 65 1.19 -2.49 -9.58
C GLN A 65 0.19 -3.39 -10.28
N ARG A 66 0.25 -4.69 -10.03
CA ARG A 66 -0.72 -5.60 -10.62
C ARG A 66 -2.13 -5.30 -10.14
N ASN A 67 -2.27 -5.00 -8.87
CA ASN A 67 -3.58 -4.68 -8.30
C ASN A 67 -4.10 -3.36 -8.85
N GLU A 68 -3.23 -2.39 -9.05
CA GLU A 68 -3.61 -1.14 -9.68
C GLU A 68 -4.11 -1.33 -11.10
N ARG A 69 -3.45 -2.19 -11.86
CA ARG A 69 -3.87 -2.46 -13.24
C ARG A 69 -5.25 -3.08 -13.32
N LYS A 70 -5.60 -3.89 -12.33
CA LYS A 70 -6.94 -4.50 -12.27
C LYS A 70 -8.01 -3.47 -11.95
N ARG A 71 -7.61 -2.35 -11.38
CA ARG A 71 -8.52 -1.26 -11.08
C ARG A 71 -8.61 -0.41 -12.34
N THR A 72 -9.68 -0.53 -13.06
CA THR A 72 -9.94 0.36 -14.19
C THR A 72 -10.27 1.72 -13.61
N SER A 73 -9.26 2.42 -13.21
CA SER A 73 -9.44 3.68 -12.51
C SER A 73 -9.22 4.83 -13.48
N PRO A 74 -10.18 5.73 -13.61
CA PRO A 74 -9.98 6.95 -14.42
C PRO A 74 -8.79 7.76 -13.93
N LEU A 75 -8.51 7.66 -12.64
CA LEU A 75 -7.38 8.37 -12.07
C LEU A 75 -6.05 7.87 -12.64
N ALA A 76 -5.94 6.56 -12.83
CA ALA A 76 -4.74 5.98 -13.42
C ALA A 76 -4.58 6.46 -14.88
N GLU A 77 -5.67 6.57 -15.61
CA GLU A 77 -5.65 7.08 -16.96
C GLU A 77 -5.20 8.53 -17.00
N LEU A 78 -5.70 9.33 -16.08
CA LEU A 78 -5.31 10.73 -16.00
C LEU A 78 -3.82 10.88 -15.75
N ARG A 79 -3.25 10.04 -14.90
CA ARG A 79 -1.82 10.08 -14.68
C ARG A 79 -1.04 9.70 -15.92
N GLY A 80 -1.53 8.70 -16.62
CA GLY A 80 -0.91 8.30 -17.88
C GLY A 80 -0.92 9.41 -18.88
N ASP A 81 -2.02 10.13 -18.96
CA ASP A 81 -2.16 11.25 -19.88
C ASP A 81 -1.27 12.41 -19.48
N GLY A 82 -1.09 12.60 -18.20
CA GLY A 82 -0.26 13.67 -17.69
C GLY A 82 1.22 13.43 -17.86
N ALA A 83 1.58 12.25 -18.20
CA ALA A 83 2.99 11.89 -18.37
C ALA A 83 3.55 12.48 -19.66
#